data_452e7a4f5da385125ab3d3a702d71f76
#
_entry.id   452e7a4f5da385125ab3d3a702d71f76
#
_cell.length_a   1.000
_cell.length_b   1.000
_cell.length_c   1.000
_cell.angle_alpha   90.00
_cell.angle_beta   90.00
_cell.angle_gamma   90.00
#
_symmetry.space_group_name_H-M   'P 1'
#
loop_
_entity.id
_entity.type
_entity.pdbx_description
1 polymer ?
#
loop_
_entity_poly.entity_id
_entity_poly.type
_entity_poly.pdbx_seq_one_letter_code
_entity_poly.pdbx_strand_id
1 'polypeptide(L)'
;ISSDEDGNTLYMGTSIRECVHKWRFRTLMLLKLILLQKRIMVYGYPVEHLCTLQYSLVSLIPALLPHLQDAAAPELNTLSRDRVKAESLRMSDRDSLLAYMGLPLPLFSHDAFFQPYCPLQQIDNLRCKTWLIGTTNQIFKHQKTSQPDVIVDLYKMQLSFLCLLY
;
A
#
# COMPACT_ATOMS: atom_id res chain seq x y z
N ILE A 1 31.77 -21.92 7.64
CA ILE A 1 31.18 -20.65 8.11
C ILE A 1 30.18 -20.31 7.06
N SER A 2 28.98 -20.87 7.20
CA SER A 2 27.84 -20.57 6.37
C SER A 2 27.22 -19.27 6.87
N SER A 3 27.29 -18.22 6.08
CA SER A 3 26.50 -17.02 6.28
C SER A 3 25.07 -17.34 5.84
N ASP A 4 24.23 -17.68 6.78
CA ASP A 4 22.77 -17.66 6.62
C ASP A 4 22.36 -16.19 6.47
N GLU A 5 22.37 -15.68 5.27
CA GLU A 5 21.62 -14.50 4.89
C GLU A 5 20.17 -14.94 4.70
N ASP A 6 19.58 -15.36 5.80
CA ASP A 6 18.14 -15.51 5.90
C ASP A 6 17.49 -14.18 5.57
N GLY A 7 16.64 -14.22 4.55
CA GLY A 7 15.89 -13.10 4.08
C GLY A 7 15.29 -12.34 5.24
N ASN A 8 15.86 -11.19 5.46
CA ASN A 8 15.47 -10.24 6.50
C ASN A 8 14.01 -9.90 6.26
N THR A 9 13.14 -10.67 6.85
CA THR A 9 11.70 -10.41 6.83
C THR A 9 11.56 -9.07 7.51
N LEU A 10 11.29 -8.03 6.74
CA LEU A 10 11.17 -6.66 7.23
C LEU A 10 10.02 -6.60 8.23
N TYR A 11 10.34 -6.95 9.47
CA TYR A 11 9.39 -6.93 10.58
C TYR A 11 9.26 -5.50 11.07
N MET A 12 8.31 -4.78 10.48
CA MET A 12 8.03 -3.39 10.82
C MET A 12 7.10 -3.27 12.04
N GLY A 13 7.14 -4.22 12.98
CA GLY A 13 6.21 -4.24 14.11
C GLY A 13 4.76 -4.45 13.72
N THR A 14 4.50 -4.84 12.47
CA THR A 14 3.15 -5.04 11.95
C THR A 14 2.71 -6.48 12.22
N SER A 15 1.56 -6.63 12.88
CA SER A 15 0.93 -7.94 13.07
C SER A 15 -0.25 -8.08 12.13
N ILE A 16 -0.08 -8.86 11.06
CA ILE A 16 -1.17 -9.20 10.14
C ILE A 16 -2.33 -9.83 10.92
N ARG A 17 -2.02 -10.69 11.89
CA ARG A 17 -3.02 -11.33 12.75
C ARG A 17 -3.86 -10.30 13.50
N GLU A 18 -3.22 -9.30 14.12
CA GLU A 18 -3.91 -8.22 14.83
C GLU A 18 -4.73 -7.35 13.88
N CYS A 19 -4.20 -7.04 12.71
CA CYS A 19 -4.91 -6.30 11.68
C CYS A 19 -6.19 -7.04 11.29
N VAL A 20 -6.12 -8.32 10.96
CA VAL A 20 -7.27 -9.13 10.58
C VAL A 20 -8.25 -9.28 11.74
N HIS A 21 -7.77 -9.49 12.96
CA HIS A 21 -8.63 -9.59 14.14
C HIS A 21 -9.39 -8.29 14.43
N LYS A 22 -8.70 -7.15 14.30
CA LYS A 22 -9.26 -5.82 14.56
C LYS A 22 -10.25 -5.38 13.47
N TRP A 23 -9.87 -5.56 12.19
CA TRP A 23 -10.67 -5.08 11.05
C TRP A 23 -11.62 -6.12 10.48
N ARG A 24 -11.45 -7.41 10.81
CA ARG A 24 -12.32 -8.53 10.40
C ARG A 24 -12.57 -8.51 8.87
N PHE A 25 -13.82 -8.59 8.46
CA PHE A 25 -14.22 -8.57 7.04
C PHE A 25 -13.79 -7.27 6.31
N ARG A 26 -13.63 -6.16 7.03
CA ARG A 26 -13.15 -4.90 6.43
C ARG A 26 -11.72 -5.01 5.90
N THR A 27 -10.90 -5.89 6.46
CA THR A 27 -9.57 -6.19 5.91
C THR A 27 -9.67 -6.65 4.46
N LEU A 28 -10.60 -7.54 4.15
CA LEU A 28 -10.82 -8.01 2.78
C LEU A 28 -11.35 -6.90 1.87
N MET A 29 -12.20 -6.02 2.39
CA MET A 29 -12.68 -4.86 1.64
C MET A 29 -11.53 -3.92 1.30
N LEU A 30 -10.65 -3.63 2.26
CA LEU A 30 -9.47 -2.78 2.07
C LEU A 30 -8.49 -3.41 1.08
N LEU A 31 -8.22 -4.71 1.21
CA LEU A 31 -7.40 -5.45 0.26
C LEU A 31 -7.97 -5.36 -1.17
N LYS A 32 -9.27 -5.59 -1.32
CA LYS A 32 -9.96 -5.44 -2.61
C LYS A 32 -9.81 -4.03 -3.18
N LEU A 33 -9.93 -2.99 -2.36
CA LEU A 33 -9.80 -1.60 -2.79
C LEU A 33 -8.37 -1.28 -3.26
N ILE A 34 -7.35 -1.82 -2.58
CA ILE A 34 -5.95 -1.69 -2.99
C ILE A 34 -5.74 -2.39 -4.35
N LEU A 35 -6.23 -3.61 -4.50
CA LEU A 35 -6.13 -4.36 -5.77
C LEU A 35 -6.86 -3.67 -6.92
N LEU A 36 -7.96 -2.97 -6.63
CA LEU A 36 -8.70 -2.16 -7.60
C LEU A 36 -8.08 -0.77 -7.81
N GLN A 37 -6.93 -0.50 -7.19
CA GLN A 37 -6.21 0.76 -7.32
C GLN A 37 -7.10 1.99 -7.03
N LYS A 38 -7.85 1.93 -5.93
CA LYS A 38 -8.69 3.04 -5.47
C LYS A 38 -7.90 4.04 -4.63
N ARG A 39 -8.37 5.27 -4.56
CA ARG A 39 -7.80 6.32 -3.71
C ARG A 39 -8.26 6.13 -2.28
N ILE A 40 -7.36 5.65 -1.43
CA ILE A 40 -7.65 5.27 -0.04
C ILE A 40 -6.95 6.21 0.91
N MET A 41 -7.70 6.88 1.77
CA MET A 41 -7.19 7.73 2.84
C MET A 41 -7.43 7.08 4.18
N VAL A 42 -6.36 6.84 4.93
CA VAL A 42 -6.44 6.40 6.33
C VAL A 42 -6.32 7.63 7.23
N TYR A 43 -7.33 7.87 8.03
CA TYR A 43 -7.42 9.04 8.90
C TYR A 43 -7.49 8.65 10.37
N GLY A 44 -6.69 9.29 11.20
CA GLY A 44 -6.71 9.07 12.65
C GLY A 44 -5.43 9.46 13.36
N TYR A 45 -5.36 9.14 14.65
CA TYR A 45 -4.22 9.37 15.53
C TYR A 45 -4.13 8.18 16.51
N PRO A 46 -2.95 7.76 16.95
CA PRO A 46 -1.61 8.26 16.60
C PRO A 46 -1.13 7.82 15.21
N VAL A 47 -0.10 8.49 14.70
CA VAL A 47 0.49 8.24 13.37
C VAL A 47 0.97 6.78 13.24
N GLU A 48 1.47 6.19 14.31
CA GLU A 48 1.90 4.80 14.36
C GLU A 48 0.80 3.84 13.90
N HIS A 49 -0.44 4.04 14.35
CA HIS A 49 -1.57 3.21 13.96
C HIS A 49 -1.93 3.36 12.48
N LEU A 50 -1.76 4.58 11.91
CA LEU A 50 -1.92 4.81 10.48
C LEU A 50 -0.91 3.97 9.67
N CYS A 51 0.36 4.09 10.05
CA CYS A 51 1.45 3.38 9.37
C CYS A 51 1.29 1.86 9.52
N THR A 52 1.05 1.38 10.74
CA THR A 52 0.88 -0.06 11.04
C THR A 52 -0.23 -0.68 10.21
N LEU A 53 -1.40 -0.02 10.11
CA LEU A 53 -2.49 -0.53 9.28
C LEU A 53 -2.09 -0.63 7.81
N GLN A 54 -1.50 0.42 7.25
CA GLN A 54 -1.16 0.47 5.83
C GLN A 54 -0.08 -0.56 5.47
N TYR A 55 0.98 -0.66 6.27
CA TYR A 55 2.01 -1.68 6.07
C TYR A 55 1.47 -3.10 6.26
N SER A 56 0.57 -3.32 7.23
CA SER A 56 -0.09 -4.63 7.39
C SER A 56 -0.93 -5.00 6.16
N LEU A 57 -1.64 -4.04 5.57
CA LEU A 57 -2.42 -4.27 4.35
C LEU A 57 -1.53 -4.57 3.14
N VAL A 58 -0.45 -3.82 2.97
CA VAL A 58 0.51 -4.03 1.88
C VAL A 58 1.21 -5.38 2.01
N SER A 59 1.53 -5.80 3.22
CA SER A 59 2.17 -7.10 3.47
C SER A 59 1.29 -8.31 3.17
N LEU A 60 -0.03 -8.12 3.05
CA LEU A 60 -0.94 -9.16 2.55
C LEU A 60 -0.76 -9.47 1.07
N ILE A 61 -0.09 -8.58 0.32
CA ILE A 61 0.15 -8.75 -1.11
C ILE A 61 1.56 -9.29 -1.29
N PRO A 62 1.72 -10.50 -1.85
CA PRO A 62 3.01 -11.16 -1.95
C PRO A 62 4.06 -10.29 -2.66
N ALA A 63 5.25 -10.21 -2.07
CA ALA A 63 6.41 -9.48 -2.56
C ALA A 63 6.23 -7.96 -2.74
N LEU A 64 5.11 -7.36 -2.37
CA LEU A 64 4.89 -5.94 -2.59
C LEU A 64 5.70 -5.06 -1.64
N LEU A 65 5.76 -5.43 -0.35
CA LEU A 65 6.42 -4.64 0.68
C LEU A 65 7.89 -4.32 0.40
N PRO A 66 8.75 -5.28 -0.01
CA PRO A 66 10.15 -4.98 -0.36
C PRO A 66 10.31 -4.10 -1.59
N HIS A 67 9.28 -3.97 -2.44
CA HIS A 67 9.30 -3.27 -3.71
C HIS A 67 8.58 -1.90 -3.66
N LEU A 68 8.44 -1.32 -2.47
CA LEU A 68 7.81 0.01 -2.29
C LEU A 68 8.82 1.18 -2.39
N GLN A 69 10.04 0.96 -2.84
CA GLN A 69 11.14 1.94 -2.75
C GLN A 69 10.75 3.31 -3.30
N ASP A 70 10.15 3.34 -4.49
CA ASP A 70 9.80 4.59 -5.17
C ASP A 70 8.30 4.92 -5.13
N ALA A 71 7.53 4.23 -4.28
CA ALA A 71 6.08 4.40 -4.22
C ALA A 71 5.63 5.78 -3.71
N ALA A 72 6.52 6.51 -3.01
CA ALA A 72 6.28 7.88 -2.58
C ALA A 72 6.73 8.93 -3.63
N ALA A 73 7.38 8.50 -4.71
CA ALA A 73 7.85 9.33 -5.80
C ALA A 73 7.62 8.59 -7.14
N PRO A 74 6.39 8.58 -7.66
CA PRO A 74 6.03 7.79 -8.85
C PRO A 74 6.87 8.10 -10.09
N GLU A 75 7.40 9.32 -10.19
CA GLU A 75 8.26 9.77 -11.29
C GLU A 75 9.61 9.05 -11.30
N LEU A 76 10.08 8.62 -10.12
CA LEU A 76 11.36 7.91 -9.95
C LEU A 76 11.20 6.40 -10.04
N ASN A 77 9.98 5.89 -10.19
CA ASN A 77 9.71 4.46 -10.18
C ASN A 77 10.31 3.76 -11.41
N THR A 78 11.35 2.97 -11.19
CA THR A 78 12.03 2.18 -12.22
C THR A 78 11.51 0.75 -12.33
N LEU A 79 10.77 0.26 -11.33
CA LEU A 79 10.32 -1.14 -11.23
C LEU A 79 9.55 -1.63 -12.46
N SER A 80 8.80 -0.76 -13.13
CA SER A 80 8.06 -1.12 -14.33
C SER A 80 8.96 -1.26 -15.56
N ARG A 81 10.15 -0.62 -15.55
CA ARG A 81 11.12 -0.64 -16.66
C ARG A 81 12.03 -1.85 -16.60
N ASP A 82 12.37 -2.29 -15.38
CA ASP A 82 13.39 -3.31 -15.14
C ASP A 82 12.80 -4.73 -15.02
N ARG A 83 11.50 -4.89 -15.21
CA ARG A 83 10.86 -6.21 -15.20
C ARG A 83 11.23 -7.01 -16.43
N VAL A 84 12.28 -7.80 -16.30
CA VAL A 84 12.59 -8.85 -17.25
C VAL A 84 11.59 -9.98 -17.07
N LYS A 85 10.86 -10.30 -18.14
CA LYS A 85 9.96 -11.45 -18.16
C LYS A 85 10.78 -12.72 -17.93
N ALA A 86 10.48 -13.47 -16.88
CA ALA A 86 11.20 -14.72 -16.62
C ALA A 86 10.87 -15.73 -17.70
N GLU A 87 11.87 -16.15 -18.50
CA GLU A 87 11.70 -17.11 -19.57
C GLU A 87 11.65 -18.56 -19.06
N SER A 88 12.16 -18.81 -17.85
CA SER A 88 12.17 -20.12 -17.24
C SER A 88 11.95 -20.08 -15.75
N LEU A 89 11.26 -21.10 -15.21
CA LEU A 89 11.00 -21.25 -13.79
C LEU A 89 12.19 -21.94 -13.12
N ARG A 90 12.88 -21.21 -12.24
CA ARG A 90 13.89 -21.76 -11.33
C ARG A 90 13.30 -21.92 -9.95
N MET A 91 12.90 -23.14 -9.58
CA MET A 91 12.19 -23.42 -8.32
C MET A 91 13.05 -23.18 -7.06
N SER A 92 14.36 -23.20 -7.19
CA SER A 92 15.31 -22.93 -6.10
C SER A 92 15.55 -21.44 -5.84
N ASP A 93 15.12 -20.55 -6.75
CA ASP A 93 15.29 -19.12 -6.66
C ASP A 93 13.93 -18.45 -6.46
N ARG A 94 13.76 -17.81 -5.29
CA ARG A 94 12.51 -17.16 -4.90
C ARG A 94 12.14 -16.01 -5.86
N ASP A 95 13.13 -15.25 -6.30
CA ASP A 95 12.86 -14.07 -7.16
C ASP A 95 12.45 -14.52 -8.56
N SER A 96 13.07 -15.58 -9.08
CA SER A 96 12.65 -16.20 -10.34
C SER A 96 11.24 -16.76 -10.26
N LEU A 97 10.87 -17.39 -9.14
CA LEU A 97 9.53 -17.91 -8.91
C LEU A 97 8.50 -16.78 -8.87
N LEU A 98 8.79 -15.72 -8.12
CA LEU A 98 7.90 -14.55 -8.02
C LEU A 98 7.73 -13.85 -9.38
N ALA A 99 8.82 -13.65 -10.11
CA ALA A 99 8.78 -13.05 -11.45
C ALA A 99 7.97 -13.91 -12.44
N TYR A 100 8.12 -15.23 -12.38
CA TYR A 100 7.34 -16.15 -13.19
C TYR A 100 5.84 -16.08 -12.90
N MET A 101 5.48 -15.89 -11.62
CA MET A 101 4.09 -15.68 -11.18
C MET A 101 3.56 -14.26 -11.45
N GLY A 102 4.38 -13.37 -12.00
CA GLY A 102 4.01 -11.97 -12.25
C GLY A 102 3.96 -11.10 -10.98
N LEU A 103 4.70 -11.48 -9.96
CA LEU A 103 4.80 -10.77 -8.70
C LEU A 103 6.09 -9.95 -8.61
N PRO A 104 6.09 -8.84 -7.86
CA PRO A 104 4.98 -8.18 -7.18
C PRO A 104 4.01 -7.54 -8.18
N LEU A 105 2.75 -7.41 -7.77
CA LEU A 105 1.76 -6.69 -8.57
C LEU A 105 2.16 -5.20 -8.68
N PRO A 106 2.03 -4.55 -9.86
CA PRO A 106 2.43 -3.16 -10.08
C PRO A 106 1.39 -2.16 -9.53
N LEU A 107 1.09 -2.24 -8.21
CA LEU A 107 0.02 -1.46 -7.59
C LEU A 107 0.42 -0.02 -7.28
N PHE A 108 1.69 0.20 -6.87
CA PHE A 108 2.23 1.51 -6.56
C PHE A 108 3.40 1.85 -7.51
N SER A 109 3.20 1.63 -8.80
CA SER A 109 4.21 1.89 -9.81
C SER A 109 3.91 3.19 -10.54
N HIS A 110 3.36 3.12 -11.73
CA HIS A 110 3.10 4.28 -12.57
C HIS A 110 1.81 4.99 -12.14
N ASP A 111 1.89 6.32 -11.95
CA ASP A 111 0.74 7.18 -11.59
C ASP A 111 0.02 6.73 -10.30
N ALA A 112 0.78 6.15 -9.39
CA ALA A 112 0.34 5.68 -8.09
C ALA A 112 1.22 6.22 -6.98
N PHE A 113 0.64 6.54 -5.82
CA PHE A 113 1.35 7.13 -4.70
C PHE A 113 1.05 6.36 -3.41
N PHE A 114 2.09 5.96 -2.71
CA PHE A 114 1.98 5.35 -1.39
C PHE A 114 2.78 6.11 -0.37
N GLN A 115 2.11 6.64 0.64
CA GLN A 115 2.78 7.30 1.75
C GLN A 115 2.02 7.08 3.06
N PRO A 116 2.59 6.27 3.98
CA PRO A 116 1.95 5.93 5.26
C PRO A 116 1.57 7.13 6.12
N TYR A 117 2.32 8.21 6.04
CA TYR A 117 1.97 9.51 6.62
C TYR A 117 2.23 10.62 5.62
N CYS A 118 1.17 11.27 5.18
CA CYS A 118 1.20 12.37 4.23
C CYS A 118 0.98 13.70 4.97
N PRO A 119 2.00 14.56 5.06
CA PRO A 119 1.85 15.89 5.61
C PRO A 119 1.14 16.81 4.62
N LEU A 120 0.57 17.93 5.13
CA LEU A 120 -0.23 18.85 4.31
C LEU A 120 0.53 19.42 3.11
N GLN A 121 1.85 19.59 3.25
CA GLN A 121 2.71 20.13 2.19
C GLN A 121 2.76 19.24 0.94
N GLN A 122 2.43 17.97 1.08
CA GLN A 122 2.45 16.98 -0.02
C GLN A 122 1.07 16.74 -0.64
N ILE A 123 0.09 17.56 -0.31
CA ILE A 123 -1.28 17.41 -0.81
C ILE A 123 -1.35 17.49 -2.36
N ASP A 124 -0.46 18.25 -2.98
CA ASP A 124 -0.38 18.36 -4.45
C ASP A 124 0.09 17.09 -5.14
N ASN A 125 0.82 16.22 -4.44
CA ASN A 125 1.25 14.91 -4.96
C ASN A 125 0.07 13.94 -5.15
N LEU A 126 -1.09 14.22 -4.54
CA LEU A 126 -2.30 13.40 -4.65
C LEU A 126 -3.04 13.56 -6.00
N ARG A 127 -2.43 14.24 -6.97
CA ARG A 127 -2.97 14.32 -8.34
C ARG A 127 -2.82 13.03 -9.12
N CYS A 128 -2.15 12.03 -8.54
CA CYS A 128 -2.04 10.69 -9.10
C CYS A 128 -3.40 10.00 -9.25
N LYS A 129 -3.48 9.07 -10.17
CA LYS A 129 -4.69 8.29 -10.47
C LYS A 129 -5.15 7.45 -9.27
N THR A 130 -4.20 6.89 -8.54
CA THR A 130 -4.43 6.04 -7.38
C THR A 130 -3.45 6.37 -6.26
N TRP A 131 -3.88 6.22 -5.03
CA TRP A 131 -3.00 6.42 -3.89
C TRP A 131 -3.53 5.74 -2.61
N LEU A 132 -2.60 5.40 -1.73
CA LEU A 132 -2.86 4.98 -0.36
C LEU A 132 -2.04 5.87 0.57
N ILE A 133 -2.72 6.67 1.37
CA ILE A 133 -2.08 7.62 2.29
C ILE A 133 -2.66 7.55 3.69
N GLY A 134 -1.84 7.93 4.68
CA GLY A 134 -2.26 8.18 6.04
C GLY A 134 -2.16 9.66 6.38
N THR A 135 -3.12 10.20 7.09
CA THR A 135 -3.10 11.60 7.56
C THR A 135 -3.83 11.78 8.87
N THR A 136 -3.36 12.75 9.65
CA THR A 136 -4.03 13.22 10.88
C THR A 136 -4.82 14.51 10.65
N ASN A 137 -4.67 15.12 9.46
CA ASN A 137 -5.24 16.42 9.16
C ASN A 137 -6.61 16.29 8.46
N GLN A 138 -7.62 16.96 9.02
CA GLN A 138 -8.99 16.96 8.48
C GLN A 138 -9.13 17.67 7.13
N ILE A 139 -8.20 18.56 6.77
CA ILE A 139 -8.23 19.31 5.49
C ILE A 139 -8.28 18.33 4.31
N PHE A 140 -7.59 17.20 4.39
CA PHE A 140 -7.61 16.18 3.36
C PHE A 140 -9.01 15.61 3.06
N LYS A 141 -9.93 15.61 4.04
CA LYS A 141 -11.31 15.13 3.85
C LYS A 141 -12.16 16.08 2.98
N HIS A 142 -11.80 17.36 2.98
CA HIS A 142 -12.58 18.42 2.32
C HIS A 142 -11.95 18.90 1.01
N GLN A 143 -10.86 18.27 0.58
CA GLN A 143 -10.18 18.63 -0.64
C GLN A 143 -11.02 18.27 -1.87
N LYS A 144 -11.20 19.25 -2.78
CA LYS A 144 -12.01 19.06 -3.98
C LYS A 144 -11.23 18.44 -5.15
N THR A 145 -9.91 18.67 -5.20
CA THR A 145 -9.08 18.34 -6.37
C THR A 145 -8.74 16.86 -6.46
N SER A 146 -8.54 16.19 -5.32
CA SER A 146 -8.14 14.78 -5.25
C SER A 146 -8.92 14.09 -4.14
N GLN A 147 -10.23 13.94 -4.35
CA GLN A 147 -11.08 13.30 -3.36
C GLN A 147 -10.73 11.82 -3.21
N PRO A 148 -10.65 11.30 -1.98
CA PRO A 148 -10.54 9.87 -1.74
C PRO A 148 -11.79 9.15 -2.23
N ASP A 149 -11.64 7.94 -2.76
CA ASP A 149 -12.78 7.06 -3.01
C ASP A 149 -13.28 6.47 -1.69
N VAL A 150 -12.35 6.23 -0.75
CA VAL A 150 -12.63 5.66 0.57
C VAL A 150 -11.82 6.36 1.65
N ILE A 151 -12.50 6.69 2.75
CA ILE A 151 -11.89 7.16 4.00
C ILE A 151 -11.99 6.04 5.03
N VAL A 152 -10.84 5.65 5.57
CA VAL A 152 -10.71 4.71 6.68
C VAL A 152 -10.54 5.52 7.96
N ASP A 153 -11.58 5.62 8.77
CA ASP A 153 -11.53 6.35 10.03
C ASP A 153 -11.11 5.41 11.16
N LEU A 154 -9.93 5.64 11.73
CA LEU A 154 -9.38 4.80 12.80
C LEU A 154 -10.09 5.00 14.14
N TYR A 155 -10.67 6.17 14.38
CA TYR A 155 -11.42 6.43 15.61
C TYR A 155 -12.74 5.68 15.65
N LYS A 156 -13.43 5.69 14.53
CA LYS A 156 -14.74 5.05 14.39
C LYS A 156 -14.65 3.60 13.95
N MET A 157 -13.45 3.16 13.54
CA MET A 157 -13.26 1.84 12.92
C MET A 157 -14.20 1.60 11.73
N GLN A 158 -14.42 2.63 10.91
CA GLN A 158 -15.38 2.62 9.81
C GLN A 158 -14.74 2.96 8.48
N LEU A 159 -15.35 2.45 7.42
CA LEU A 159 -15.06 2.81 6.04
C LEU A 159 -16.18 3.71 5.53
N SER A 160 -15.82 4.91 5.08
CA SER A 160 -16.74 5.85 4.44
C SER A 160 -16.40 5.93 2.96
N PHE A 161 -17.35 5.53 2.12
CA PHE A 161 -17.22 5.60 0.66
C PHE A 161 -17.75 6.95 0.19
N LEU A 162 -16.92 7.74 -0.50
CA LEU A 162 -17.30 9.06 -1.00
C LEU A 162 -17.84 9.02 -2.44
N CYS A 163 -17.56 7.95 -3.16
CA CYS A 163 -17.98 7.78 -4.55
C CYS A 163 -18.62 6.41 -4.80
N LEU A 164 -19.85 6.23 -4.33
CA LEU A 164 -20.72 5.11 -4.73
C LEU A 164 -22.09 5.65 -5.21
N LEU A 165 -22.06 6.71 -6.03
CA LEU A 165 -23.22 7.13 -6.81
C LEU A 165 -22.82 7.16 -8.29
N TYR A 166 -22.58 5.97 -8.85
CA TYR A 166 -22.79 5.65 -10.27
C TYR A 166 -22.86 4.14 -10.43
#